data_c7d6a2bfc87b03a50199c97ae7976021
#
_entry.id   c7d6a2bfc87b03a50199c97ae7976021
#
_cell.length_a   1.000
_cell.length_b   1.000
_cell.length_c   1.000
_cell.angle_alpha   90.00
_cell.angle_beta   90.00
_cell.angle_gamma   90.00
#
_symmetry.space_group_name_H-M   'P 1'
#
loop_
_entity.id
_entity.type
_entity.pdbx_description
1 polymer ?
#
loop_
_entity_poly.entity_id
_entity_poly.type
_entity_poly.pdbx_seq_one_letter_code
_entity_poly.pdbx_strand_id
1 'polypeptide(L)'
;TTAGAAAMVNNFPAQDAFIVEKLKAKGALILGKVNMSEWAYYFCQGCPVGYSALGGQTLNPYGRRIFETGGSSSGSGVAVAANYAVAAIGSETSGSILSPSGKNSVVGLKPTIGALSRSGIVPISSSLDTAGPMTKNVIDNAILMSALIGEDKRDRYSYQASPIRFDHLDTVSLKGKRLGLNSKFQKDSLMQRAVTAMKSKGADVISFDPPEIQMYP
;
A
#
# COMPACT_ATOMS: atom_id res chain seq x y z
N THR A 1 -10.78 4.89 -15.47
CA THR A 1 -10.76 4.74 -13.99
C THR A 1 -12.13 4.34 -13.52
N THR A 2 -12.28 3.07 -13.12
CA THR A 2 -13.60 2.45 -12.97
C THR A 2 -13.90 1.98 -11.55
N ALA A 3 -12.93 2.02 -10.64
CA ALA A 3 -13.04 1.38 -9.32
C ALA A 3 -13.52 -0.09 -9.37
N GLY A 4 -13.28 -0.78 -10.51
CA GLY A 4 -13.75 -2.15 -10.77
C GLY A 4 -15.24 -2.27 -11.14
N ALA A 5 -16.00 -1.18 -11.10
CA ALA A 5 -17.45 -1.19 -11.24
C ALA A 5 -17.92 -1.07 -12.69
N ALA A 6 -18.90 -1.88 -13.08
CA ALA A 6 -19.53 -1.81 -14.39
C ALA A 6 -20.18 -0.45 -14.67
N ALA A 7 -20.73 0.19 -13.65
CA ALA A 7 -21.33 1.53 -13.77
C ALA A 7 -20.32 2.61 -14.23
N MET A 8 -19.02 2.38 -14.03
CA MET A 8 -17.95 3.29 -14.39
C MET A 8 -17.18 2.87 -15.65
N VAL A 9 -17.66 1.89 -16.41
CA VAL A 9 -16.95 1.32 -17.57
C VAL A 9 -16.55 2.40 -18.59
N ASN A 10 -17.37 3.41 -18.79
CA ASN A 10 -17.15 4.51 -19.72
C ASN A 10 -16.48 5.74 -19.07
N ASN A 11 -15.97 5.62 -17.83
CA ASN A 11 -15.29 6.73 -17.17
C ASN A 11 -13.82 6.79 -17.62
N PHE A 12 -13.55 7.59 -18.63
CA PHE A 12 -12.21 7.87 -19.15
C PHE A 12 -11.74 9.23 -18.59
N PRO A 13 -10.73 9.25 -17.70
CA PRO A 13 -10.21 10.49 -17.16
C PRO A 13 -9.54 11.31 -18.27
N ALA A 14 -9.79 12.62 -18.29
CA ALA A 14 -9.22 13.55 -19.27
C ALA A 14 -7.72 13.82 -19.01
N GLN A 15 -7.25 13.56 -17.81
CA GLN A 15 -5.88 13.81 -17.35
C GLN A 15 -5.36 12.65 -16.53
N ASP A 16 -4.05 12.48 -16.49
CA ASP A 16 -3.41 11.56 -15.56
C ASP A 16 -3.62 12.02 -14.11
N ALA A 17 -3.66 11.08 -13.18
CA ALA A 17 -3.50 11.38 -11.77
C ALA A 17 -2.10 11.95 -11.51
N PHE A 18 -1.95 12.84 -10.53
CA PHE A 18 -0.66 13.46 -10.21
C PHE A 18 0.47 12.43 -10.04
N ILE A 19 0.20 11.33 -9.35
CA ILE A 19 1.19 10.26 -9.15
C ILE A 19 1.61 9.59 -10.47
N VAL A 20 0.73 9.53 -11.47
CA VAL A 20 1.04 9.01 -12.81
C VAL A 20 1.88 10.04 -13.59
N GLU A 21 1.54 11.32 -13.51
CA GLU A 21 2.36 12.41 -14.07
C GLU A 21 3.78 12.35 -13.52
N LYS A 22 3.94 12.18 -12.19
CA LYS A 22 5.24 12.07 -11.53
C LYS A 22 6.04 10.86 -12.03
N LEU A 23 5.42 9.70 -12.16
CA LEU A 23 6.09 8.51 -12.68
C LEU A 23 6.56 8.68 -14.12
N LYS A 24 5.70 9.19 -15.00
CA LYS A 24 6.05 9.48 -16.40
C LYS A 24 7.21 10.48 -16.49
N ALA A 25 7.18 11.55 -15.69
CA ALA A 25 8.26 12.54 -15.63
C ALA A 25 9.60 11.95 -15.14
N LYS A 26 9.58 10.84 -14.42
CA LYS A 26 10.78 10.08 -13.99
C LYS A 26 11.18 8.97 -14.98
N GLY A 27 10.53 8.87 -16.12
CA GLY A 27 10.83 7.88 -17.15
C GLY A 27 10.22 6.50 -16.91
N ALA A 28 9.27 6.36 -15.98
CA ALA A 28 8.63 5.09 -15.75
C ALA A 28 7.68 4.71 -16.91
N LEU A 29 7.71 3.44 -17.29
CA LEU A 29 6.76 2.87 -18.24
C LEU A 29 5.51 2.40 -17.50
N ILE A 30 4.37 2.97 -17.84
CA ILE A 30 3.08 2.56 -17.29
C ILE A 30 2.53 1.40 -18.12
N LEU A 31 2.61 0.19 -17.58
CA LEU A 31 2.17 -1.04 -18.27
C LEU A 31 0.64 -1.14 -18.37
N GLY A 32 -0.07 -0.58 -17.41
CA GLY A 32 -1.53 -0.61 -17.38
C GLY A 32 -2.10 -0.41 -15.99
N LYS A 33 -3.38 -0.76 -15.85
CA LYS A 33 -4.10 -0.80 -14.58
C LYS A 33 -4.38 -2.25 -14.20
N VAL A 34 -4.50 -2.50 -12.91
CA VAL A 34 -4.76 -3.83 -12.37
C VAL A 34 -6.13 -3.86 -11.71
N ASN A 35 -6.65 -5.07 -11.48
CA ASN A 35 -7.92 -5.27 -10.81
C ASN A 35 -7.85 -4.85 -9.33
N MET A 36 -9.00 -4.62 -8.76
CA MET A 36 -9.17 -4.31 -7.34
C MET A 36 -10.49 -4.89 -6.84
N SER A 37 -10.67 -4.95 -5.54
CA SER A 37 -12.01 -5.18 -4.99
C SER A 37 -12.90 -4.00 -5.35
N GLU A 38 -14.05 -4.28 -5.95
CA GLU A 38 -14.97 -3.25 -6.47
C GLU A 38 -15.28 -2.19 -5.42
N TRP A 39 -15.15 -0.89 -5.79
CA TRP A 39 -15.34 0.26 -4.91
C TRP A 39 -14.56 0.18 -3.58
N ALA A 40 -13.45 -0.57 -3.55
CA ALA A 40 -12.63 -0.79 -2.36
C ALA A 40 -13.45 -1.37 -1.16
N TYR A 41 -14.51 -2.12 -1.44
CA TYR A 41 -15.52 -2.64 -0.50
C TYR A 41 -16.46 -1.60 0.11
N TYR A 42 -16.40 -0.35 -0.29
CA TYR A 42 -17.17 0.70 0.36
C TYR A 42 -18.70 0.44 0.32
N PHE A 43 -19.19 -0.13 -0.79
CA PHE A 43 -20.62 -0.41 -0.98
C PHE A 43 -21.02 -1.87 -0.73
N CYS A 44 -20.12 -2.72 -0.26
CA CYS A 44 -20.44 -4.13 -0.09
C CYS A 44 -19.85 -4.72 1.18
N GLN A 45 -20.71 -5.22 2.04
CA GLN A 45 -20.33 -6.08 3.16
C GLN A 45 -20.37 -7.55 2.71
N GLY A 46 -19.28 -8.29 2.95
CA GLY A 46 -19.21 -9.71 2.62
C GLY A 46 -18.94 -10.07 1.16
N CYS A 47 -18.63 -9.09 0.30
CA CYS A 47 -18.16 -9.39 -1.05
C CYS A 47 -16.82 -10.12 -1.06
N PRO A 48 -16.56 -10.97 -2.08
CA PRO A 48 -15.28 -11.63 -2.20
C PRO A 48 -14.13 -10.64 -2.34
N VAL A 49 -13.07 -10.84 -1.56
CA VAL A 49 -11.86 -10.02 -1.60
C VAL A 49 -11.18 -10.18 -2.96
N GLY A 50 -10.83 -9.07 -3.61
CA GLY A 50 -10.21 -9.08 -4.93
C GLY A 50 -11.15 -9.29 -6.10
N TYR A 51 -12.46 -9.29 -5.87
CA TYR A 51 -13.47 -9.39 -6.94
C TYR A 51 -13.92 -8.00 -7.40
N SER A 52 -14.17 -7.88 -8.70
CA SER A 52 -14.87 -6.75 -9.30
C SER A 52 -15.73 -7.21 -10.48
N ALA A 53 -16.80 -6.47 -10.77
CA ALA A 53 -17.68 -6.77 -11.90
C ALA A 53 -16.95 -6.71 -13.25
N LEU A 54 -15.97 -5.80 -13.39
CA LEU A 54 -15.21 -5.66 -14.64
C LEU A 54 -14.04 -6.63 -14.77
N GLY A 55 -13.37 -6.95 -13.68
CA GLY A 55 -12.12 -7.74 -13.69
C GLY A 55 -12.29 -9.18 -13.20
N GLY A 56 -13.46 -9.53 -12.67
CA GLY A 56 -13.67 -10.82 -12.02
C GLY A 56 -12.84 -11.00 -10.75
N GLN A 57 -12.53 -12.23 -10.39
CA GLN A 57 -11.78 -12.59 -9.19
C GLN A 57 -10.27 -12.55 -9.44
N THR A 58 -9.57 -11.67 -8.74
CA THR A 58 -8.10 -11.70 -8.64
C THR A 58 -7.66 -12.93 -7.84
N LEU A 59 -6.69 -13.67 -8.34
CA LEU A 59 -6.22 -14.91 -7.74
C LEU A 59 -4.79 -14.76 -7.19
N ASN A 60 -4.56 -15.30 -5.99
CA ASN A 60 -3.25 -15.29 -5.36
C ASN A 60 -2.27 -16.19 -6.15
N PRO A 61 -1.06 -15.70 -6.54
CA PRO A 61 -0.12 -16.47 -7.36
C PRO A 61 0.50 -17.65 -6.62
N TYR A 62 0.54 -17.63 -5.29
CA TYR A 62 1.10 -18.70 -4.47
C TYR A 62 0.12 -19.86 -4.20
N GLY A 63 -1.17 -19.66 -4.48
CA GLY A 63 -2.20 -20.69 -4.32
C GLY A 63 -3.53 -20.21 -4.87
N ARG A 64 -3.71 -20.38 -6.19
CA ARG A 64 -4.93 -19.96 -6.88
C ARG A 64 -6.16 -20.65 -6.28
N ARG A 65 -7.14 -19.85 -5.83
CA ARG A 65 -8.37 -20.32 -5.15
C ARG A 65 -8.14 -21.03 -3.79
N ILE A 66 -6.89 -21.05 -3.28
CA ILE A 66 -6.55 -21.59 -1.98
C ILE A 66 -6.31 -20.41 -1.01
N PHE A 67 -5.53 -19.44 -1.45
CA PHE A 67 -5.20 -18.27 -0.64
C PHE A 67 -5.94 -17.03 -1.14
N GLU A 68 -6.38 -16.23 -0.19
CA GLU A 68 -6.94 -14.92 -0.45
C GLU A 68 -5.85 -13.95 -0.94
N THR A 69 -6.21 -13.00 -1.80
CA THR A 69 -5.28 -11.98 -2.32
C THR A 69 -5.10 -10.79 -1.38
N GLY A 70 -5.95 -10.67 -0.35
CA GLY A 70 -6.10 -9.38 0.32
C GLY A 70 -6.69 -8.34 -0.63
N GLY A 71 -7.05 -7.19 -0.08
CA GLY A 71 -7.66 -6.10 -0.83
C GLY A 71 -7.71 -4.79 -0.02
N SER A 72 -8.15 -3.74 -0.67
CA SER A 72 -8.74 -3.67 -2.03
C SER A 72 -7.74 -3.61 -3.19
N SER A 73 -6.45 -3.28 -2.98
CA SER A 73 -5.42 -3.24 -4.03
C SER A 73 -4.91 -4.63 -4.42
N SER A 74 -5.82 -5.58 -4.64
CA SER A 74 -5.52 -6.99 -4.89
C SER A 74 -4.63 -7.20 -6.11
N GLY A 75 -4.99 -6.57 -7.22
CA GLY A 75 -4.23 -6.68 -8.47
C GLY A 75 -2.85 -6.07 -8.37
N SER A 76 -2.66 -4.99 -7.59
CA SER A 76 -1.34 -4.39 -7.35
C SER A 76 -0.41 -5.38 -6.63
N GLY A 77 -0.88 -6.03 -5.56
CA GLY A 77 -0.12 -7.05 -4.86
C GLY A 77 0.22 -8.25 -5.73
N VAL A 78 -0.79 -8.76 -6.45
CA VAL A 78 -0.62 -9.92 -7.35
C VAL A 78 0.31 -9.62 -8.51
N ALA A 79 0.22 -8.45 -9.15
CA ALA A 79 1.06 -8.09 -10.29
C ALA A 79 2.55 -8.08 -9.92
N VAL A 80 2.89 -7.54 -8.76
CA VAL A 80 4.26 -7.53 -8.24
C VAL A 80 4.70 -8.94 -7.82
N ALA A 81 3.86 -9.67 -7.10
CA ALA A 81 4.16 -11.02 -6.65
C ALA A 81 4.41 -11.98 -7.83
N ALA A 82 3.60 -11.87 -8.87
CA ALA A 82 3.69 -12.72 -10.08
C ALA A 82 4.73 -12.23 -11.11
N ASN A 83 5.51 -11.19 -10.82
CA ASN A 83 6.50 -10.59 -11.74
C ASN A 83 5.92 -10.00 -13.04
N TYR A 84 4.65 -9.58 -13.06
CA TYR A 84 4.08 -8.86 -14.20
C TYR A 84 4.59 -7.42 -14.26
N ALA A 85 4.95 -6.84 -13.13
CA ALA A 85 5.56 -5.53 -13.01
C ALA A 85 6.61 -5.53 -11.91
N VAL A 86 7.61 -4.68 -12.04
CA VAL A 86 8.65 -4.47 -11.01
C VAL A 86 8.04 -3.83 -9.77
N ALA A 87 7.06 -2.96 -9.97
CA ALA A 87 6.39 -2.20 -8.94
C ALA A 87 4.94 -1.94 -9.31
N ALA A 88 4.11 -1.68 -8.31
CA ALA A 88 2.73 -1.25 -8.48
C ALA A 88 2.36 -0.17 -7.47
N ILE A 89 1.30 0.56 -7.77
CA ILE A 89 0.69 1.50 -6.83
C ILE A 89 -0.61 0.89 -6.33
N GLY A 90 -0.77 0.88 -5.01
CA GLY A 90 -2.04 0.65 -4.35
C GLY A 90 -2.63 1.93 -3.80
N SER A 91 -3.83 1.83 -3.26
CA SER A 91 -4.45 2.89 -2.45
C SER A 91 -5.02 2.30 -1.17
N GLU A 92 -5.02 3.10 -0.12
CA GLU A 92 -5.51 2.64 1.19
C GLU A 92 -6.25 3.74 1.91
N THR A 93 -7.43 3.38 2.39
CA THR A 93 -8.17 4.09 3.44
C THR A 93 -7.93 3.37 4.77
N SER A 94 -8.10 2.04 4.77
CA SER A 94 -7.89 1.18 5.95
C SER A 94 -7.48 -0.24 5.49
N GLY A 95 -6.18 -0.55 5.50
CA GLY A 95 -5.64 -1.88 5.19
C GLY A 95 -5.46 -2.21 3.71
N SER A 96 -5.93 -1.38 2.77
CA SER A 96 -6.04 -1.75 1.35
C SER A 96 -4.72 -1.77 0.55
N ILE A 97 -3.59 -1.36 1.13
CA ILE A 97 -2.22 -1.62 0.66
C ILE A 97 -1.60 -2.74 1.50
N LEU A 98 -1.73 -2.64 2.82
CA LEU A 98 -1.04 -3.52 3.75
C LEU A 98 -1.59 -4.95 3.69
N SER A 99 -2.91 -5.13 3.59
CA SER A 99 -3.54 -6.45 3.46
C SER A 99 -3.08 -7.20 2.21
N PRO A 100 -3.22 -6.67 0.98
CA PRO A 100 -2.75 -7.38 -0.19
C PRO A 100 -1.23 -7.53 -0.23
N SER A 101 -0.46 -6.63 0.38
CA SER A 101 0.99 -6.80 0.50
C SER A 101 1.35 -8.01 1.35
N GLY A 102 0.76 -8.15 2.52
CA GLY A 102 0.99 -9.30 3.40
C GLY A 102 0.53 -10.62 2.77
N LYS A 103 -0.64 -10.64 2.10
CA LYS A 103 -1.20 -11.84 1.47
C LYS A 103 -0.41 -12.30 0.22
N ASN A 104 0.32 -11.42 -0.43
CA ASN A 104 1.10 -11.74 -1.64
C ASN A 104 2.61 -11.66 -1.43
N SER A 105 3.09 -11.61 -0.18
CA SER A 105 4.51 -11.59 0.17
C SER A 105 5.30 -10.49 -0.54
N VAL A 106 4.72 -9.29 -0.60
CA VAL A 106 5.35 -8.09 -1.15
C VAL A 106 5.44 -7.00 -0.07
N VAL A 107 6.28 -6.01 -0.29
CA VAL A 107 6.41 -4.85 0.58
C VAL A 107 5.41 -3.77 0.16
N GLY A 108 4.52 -3.39 1.06
CA GLY A 108 3.60 -2.27 0.86
C GLY A 108 3.86 -1.18 1.88
N LEU A 109 3.82 0.06 1.43
CA LEU A 109 3.93 1.23 2.29
C LEU A 109 2.65 2.06 2.21
N LYS A 110 1.99 2.25 3.34
CA LYS A 110 0.97 3.29 3.50
C LYS A 110 1.67 4.56 4.01
N PRO A 111 1.90 5.57 3.16
CA PRO A 111 2.55 6.80 3.58
C PRO A 111 1.65 7.63 4.52
N THR A 112 2.25 8.63 5.15
CA THR A 112 1.49 9.69 5.81
C THR A 112 0.58 10.39 4.81
N ILE A 113 -0.65 10.67 5.22
CA ILE A 113 -1.65 11.32 4.37
C ILE A 113 -1.11 12.68 3.92
N GLY A 114 -1.25 12.96 2.62
CA GLY A 114 -0.74 14.18 2.00
C GLY A 114 0.71 14.10 1.51
N ALA A 115 1.50 13.08 1.92
CA ALA A 115 2.83 12.88 1.35
C ALA A 115 2.79 12.53 -0.13
N LEU A 116 1.73 11.91 -0.59
CA LEU A 116 1.39 11.68 -1.99
C LEU A 116 0.05 12.34 -2.30
N SER A 117 -0.04 13.04 -3.44
CA SER A 117 -1.28 13.63 -3.90
C SER A 117 -2.31 12.56 -4.26
N ARG A 118 -3.57 12.86 -3.96
CA ARG A 118 -4.74 12.04 -4.30
C ARG A 118 -5.49 12.54 -5.53
N SER A 119 -4.99 13.59 -6.19
CA SER A 119 -5.60 14.12 -7.42
C SER A 119 -5.68 13.05 -8.49
N GLY A 120 -6.88 12.81 -9.02
CA GLY A 120 -7.15 11.77 -10.01
C GLY A 120 -7.37 10.37 -9.45
N ILE A 121 -7.44 10.23 -8.12
CA ILE A 121 -7.81 8.98 -7.43
C ILE A 121 -9.26 9.07 -6.98
N VAL A 122 -10.05 8.01 -7.23
CA VAL A 122 -11.44 7.94 -6.75
C VAL A 122 -11.45 7.94 -5.22
N PRO A 123 -12.13 8.89 -4.55
CA PRO A 123 -12.05 9.06 -3.11
C PRO A 123 -12.98 8.12 -2.34
N ILE A 124 -12.59 7.82 -1.10
CA ILE A 124 -13.44 7.26 -0.06
C ILE A 124 -13.50 8.23 1.12
N SER A 125 -12.35 8.56 1.70
CA SER A 125 -12.23 9.40 2.89
C SER A 125 -11.17 10.48 2.70
N SER A 126 -11.56 11.73 2.87
CA SER A 126 -10.64 12.86 2.75
C SER A 126 -9.54 12.86 3.82
N SER A 127 -9.76 12.23 4.97
CA SER A 127 -8.86 12.20 6.11
C SER A 127 -8.03 10.92 6.23
N LEU A 128 -8.32 9.88 5.43
CA LEU A 128 -7.67 8.57 5.56
C LEU A 128 -7.01 8.08 4.28
N ASP A 129 -7.50 8.53 3.11
CA ASP A 129 -7.03 8.02 1.83
C ASP A 129 -5.59 8.42 1.53
N THR A 130 -4.84 7.47 1.00
CA THR A 130 -3.53 7.70 0.39
C THR A 130 -3.26 6.68 -0.71
N ALA A 131 -2.45 7.04 -1.69
CA ALA A 131 -1.77 6.07 -2.53
C ALA A 131 -0.50 5.57 -1.84
N GLY A 132 0.05 4.45 -2.30
CA GLY A 132 1.34 3.99 -1.81
C GLY A 132 1.97 2.90 -2.67
N PRO A 133 3.31 2.79 -2.60
CA PRO A 133 4.08 1.83 -3.39
C PRO A 133 3.93 0.39 -2.87
N MET A 134 3.94 -0.55 -3.81
CA MET A 134 3.98 -1.99 -3.57
C MET A 134 5.08 -2.61 -4.44
N THR A 135 6.04 -3.30 -3.82
CA THR A 135 7.26 -3.79 -4.47
C THR A 135 7.74 -5.10 -3.83
N LYS A 136 8.74 -5.75 -4.42
CA LYS A 136 9.32 -7.00 -3.87
C LYS A 136 10.21 -6.78 -2.65
N ASN A 137 10.83 -5.63 -2.53
CA ASN A 137 11.76 -5.32 -1.44
C ASN A 137 11.64 -3.85 -1.00
N VAL A 138 12.25 -3.55 0.15
CA VAL A 138 12.17 -2.23 0.80
C VAL A 138 12.92 -1.16 0.00
N ILE A 139 14.02 -1.50 -0.69
CA ILE A 139 14.80 -0.53 -1.47
C ILE A 139 13.97 -0.04 -2.66
N ASP A 140 13.39 -0.95 -3.43
CA ASP A 140 12.52 -0.60 -4.55
C ASP A 140 11.31 0.21 -4.10
N ASN A 141 10.77 -0.13 -2.91
CA ASN A 141 9.65 0.60 -2.31
C ASN A 141 10.03 2.05 -2.00
N ALA A 142 11.20 2.26 -1.42
CA ALA A 142 11.72 3.58 -1.11
C ALA A 142 12.05 4.38 -2.39
N ILE A 143 12.61 3.76 -3.43
CA ILE A 143 12.84 4.38 -4.73
C ILE A 143 11.52 4.85 -5.35
N LEU A 144 10.53 3.96 -5.39
CA LEU A 144 9.21 4.27 -5.94
C LEU A 144 8.54 5.40 -5.14
N MET A 145 8.58 5.33 -3.80
CA MET A 145 8.05 6.39 -2.94
C MET A 145 8.70 7.74 -3.25
N SER A 146 10.02 7.79 -3.41
CA SER A 146 10.75 9.02 -3.76
C SER A 146 10.35 9.59 -5.12
N ALA A 147 10.00 8.74 -6.07
CA ALA A 147 9.53 9.19 -7.38
C ALA A 147 8.12 9.79 -7.33
N LEU A 148 7.31 9.38 -6.36
CA LEU A 148 5.91 9.80 -6.21
C LEU A 148 5.74 11.07 -5.38
N ILE A 149 6.68 11.38 -4.47
CA ILE A 149 6.62 12.55 -3.58
C ILE A 149 6.54 13.84 -4.39
N GLY A 150 5.72 14.77 -3.93
CA GLY A 150 5.62 16.13 -4.48
C GLY A 150 4.36 16.82 -4.01
N GLU A 151 4.44 18.13 -3.85
CA GLU A 151 3.27 18.96 -3.57
C GLU A 151 2.41 19.11 -4.80
N ASP A 152 1.11 18.98 -4.63
CA ASP A 152 0.09 19.18 -5.68
C ASP A 152 -0.99 20.14 -5.19
N LYS A 153 -1.10 21.31 -5.79
CA LYS A 153 -2.12 22.32 -5.42
C LYS A 153 -3.55 21.86 -5.67
N ARG A 154 -3.77 20.80 -6.44
CA ARG A 154 -5.08 20.19 -6.69
C ARG A 154 -5.58 19.34 -5.51
N ASP A 155 -4.66 18.91 -4.62
CA ASP A 155 -5.00 18.22 -3.36
C ASP A 155 -4.62 19.08 -2.17
N ARG A 156 -5.60 19.66 -1.50
CA ARG A 156 -5.41 20.57 -0.34
C ARG A 156 -4.66 19.96 0.83
N TYR A 157 -4.56 18.64 0.90
CA TYR A 157 -3.81 17.95 1.94
C TYR A 157 -2.37 17.61 1.51
N SER A 158 -2.06 17.82 0.22
CA SER A 158 -0.72 17.56 -0.29
C SER A 158 0.28 18.55 0.29
N TYR A 159 1.46 18.04 0.61
CA TYR A 159 2.58 18.84 1.06
C TYR A 159 3.89 18.32 0.45
N GLN A 160 4.93 19.16 0.44
CA GLN A 160 6.25 18.72 0.03
C GLN A 160 6.86 17.83 1.13
N ALA A 161 6.77 16.52 0.94
CA ALA A 161 7.39 15.56 1.84
C ALA A 161 8.92 15.57 1.69
N SER A 162 9.62 15.22 2.77
CA SER A 162 11.08 15.12 2.74
C SER A 162 11.54 14.00 1.80
N PRO A 163 12.62 14.21 1.01
CA PRO A 163 13.20 13.15 0.20
C PRO A 163 13.64 11.96 1.04
N ILE A 164 13.43 10.75 0.50
CA ILE A 164 13.96 9.54 1.11
C ILE A 164 15.44 9.42 0.76
N ARG A 165 16.28 9.13 1.74
CA ARG A 165 17.71 8.91 1.56
C ARG A 165 17.99 7.43 1.45
N PHE A 166 18.84 7.05 0.48
CA PHE A 166 19.20 5.65 0.20
C PHE A 166 20.64 5.32 0.53
N ASP A 167 21.43 6.35 0.75
CA ASP A 167 22.89 6.31 0.86
C ASP A 167 23.41 5.55 2.09
N HIS A 168 22.54 5.12 3.00
CA HIS A 168 22.93 4.47 4.26
C HIS A 168 22.01 3.30 4.65
N LEU A 169 21.25 2.71 3.74
CA LEU A 169 20.25 1.68 4.07
C LEU A 169 20.88 0.41 4.66
N ASP A 170 22.07 0.05 4.25
CA ASP A 170 22.84 -1.12 4.73
C ASP A 170 23.53 -0.87 6.08
N THR A 171 23.78 0.38 6.44
CA THR A 171 24.50 0.77 7.66
C THR A 171 23.58 1.27 8.77
N VAL A 172 22.25 1.22 8.60
CA VAL A 172 21.29 1.71 9.59
C VAL A 172 21.45 0.96 10.91
N SER A 173 21.75 1.72 11.96
CA SER A 173 21.73 1.27 13.35
C SER A 173 20.40 1.64 14.00
N LEU A 174 19.84 0.71 14.76
CA LEU A 174 18.66 0.96 15.59
C LEU A 174 19.04 1.31 17.05
N LYS A 175 20.33 1.54 17.33
CA LYS A 175 20.81 1.89 18.67
C LYS A 175 20.11 3.15 19.19
N GLY A 176 19.56 3.04 20.38
CA GLY A 176 18.80 4.13 21.02
C GLY A 176 17.37 4.31 20.50
N LYS A 177 16.91 3.49 19.57
CA LYS A 177 15.50 3.48 19.14
C LYS A 177 14.68 2.58 20.05
N ARG A 178 13.58 3.13 20.60
CA ARG A 178 12.57 2.37 21.32
C ARG A 178 11.43 1.98 20.38
N LEU A 179 11.13 0.69 20.29
CA LEU A 179 10.08 0.14 19.43
C LEU A 179 9.03 -0.56 20.30
N GLY A 180 7.76 -0.24 20.09
CA GLY A 180 6.66 -0.88 20.78
C GLY A 180 6.22 -2.16 20.05
N LEU A 181 6.07 -3.24 20.79
CA LEU A 181 5.46 -4.48 20.32
C LEU A 181 4.10 -4.65 20.99
N ASN A 182 3.04 -4.72 20.19
CA ASN A 182 1.73 -5.07 20.72
C ASN A 182 1.79 -6.50 21.31
N SER A 183 1.41 -6.65 22.58
CA SER A 183 1.52 -7.91 23.35
C SER A 183 0.84 -9.09 22.69
N LYS A 184 -0.25 -8.87 21.95
CA LYS A 184 -0.98 -9.94 21.23
C LYS A 184 -0.12 -10.65 20.16
N PHE A 185 0.93 -10.01 19.68
CA PHE A 185 1.86 -10.59 18.69
C PHE A 185 3.12 -11.19 19.30
N GLN A 186 3.27 -11.16 20.63
CA GLN A 186 4.47 -11.66 21.31
C GLN A 186 4.77 -13.14 21.02
N LYS A 187 3.74 -13.96 20.82
CA LYS A 187 3.87 -15.40 20.54
C LYS A 187 3.91 -15.72 19.04
N ASP A 188 3.76 -14.74 18.18
CA ASP A 188 3.85 -14.92 16.74
C ASP A 188 5.30 -15.17 16.31
N SER A 189 5.57 -16.28 15.63
CA SER A 189 6.93 -16.69 15.28
C SER A 189 7.62 -15.74 14.29
N LEU A 190 6.88 -15.15 13.36
CA LEU A 190 7.44 -14.19 12.41
C LEU A 190 7.77 -12.88 13.13
N MET A 191 6.89 -12.45 14.03
CA MET A 191 7.13 -11.27 14.85
C MET A 191 8.33 -11.46 15.77
N GLN A 192 8.51 -12.63 16.39
CA GLN A 192 9.68 -12.94 17.21
C GLN A 192 10.99 -12.87 16.40
N ARG A 193 10.98 -13.37 15.16
CA ARG A 193 12.14 -13.23 14.24
C ARG A 193 12.45 -11.77 13.93
N ALA A 194 11.42 -10.96 13.63
CA ALA A 194 11.58 -9.53 13.40
C ALA A 194 12.12 -8.80 14.64
N VAL A 195 11.58 -9.09 15.83
CA VAL A 195 12.05 -8.53 17.10
C VAL A 195 13.52 -8.90 17.35
N THR A 196 13.90 -10.14 17.11
CA THR A 196 15.30 -10.60 17.26
C THR A 196 16.22 -9.80 16.33
N ALA A 197 15.83 -9.64 15.07
CA ALA A 197 16.59 -8.84 14.10
C ALA A 197 16.71 -7.37 14.51
N MET A 198 15.63 -6.76 15.01
CA MET A 198 15.65 -5.37 15.48
C MET A 198 16.55 -5.19 16.71
N LYS A 199 16.47 -6.10 17.68
CA LYS A 199 17.35 -6.11 18.87
C LYS A 199 18.82 -6.29 18.50
N SER A 200 19.15 -7.17 17.55
CA SER A 200 20.53 -7.35 17.08
C SER A 200 21.12 -6.10 16.41
N LYS A 201 20.27 -5.20 15.92
CA LYS A 201 20.64 -3.88 15.39
C LYS A 201 20.63 -2.77 16.46
N GLY A 202 20.40 -3.12 17.73
CA GLY A 202 20.51 -2.23 18.88
C GLY A 202 19.20 -1.55 19.30
N ALA A 203 18.03 -1.99 18.77
CA ALA A 203 16.76 -1.48 19.23
C ALA A 203 16.40 -1.97 20.63
N ASP A 204 15.77 -1.10 21.42
CA ASP A 204 15.05 -1.46 22.65
C ASP A 204 13.60 -1.77 22.26
N VAL A 205 13.18 -3.03 22.38
CA VAL A 205 11.82 -3.46 22.03
C VAL A 205 11.01 -3.72 23.28
N ILE A 206 9.99 -2.89 23.48
CA ILE A 206 9.11 -2.87 24.67
C ILE A 206 7.74 -3.42 24.26
N SER A 207 7.26 -4.42 25.01
CA SER A 207 5.88 -4.89 24.87
C SER A 207 4.90 -3.91 25.51
N PHE A 208 3.74 -3.69 24.86
CA PHE A 208 2.67 -2.87 25.39
C PHE A 208 1.31 -3.34 24.89
N ASP A 209 0.29 -3.04 25.67
CA ASP A 209 -1.10 -3.21 25.26
C ASP A 209 -1.62 -1.86 24.75
N PRO A 210 -1.92 -1.73 23.46
CA PRO A 210 -2.51 -0.49 22.96
C PRO A 210 -3.89 -0.29 23.61
N PRO A 211 -4.29 0.97 23.88
CA PRO A 211 -5.63 1.25 24.36
C PRO A 211 -6.67 0.74 23.36
N GLU A 212 -7.75 0.15 23.85
CA GLU A 212 -8.89 -0.20 23.01
C GLU A 212 -9.47 1.07 22.41
N ILE A 213 -9.40 1.18 21.08
CA ILE A 213 -10.11 2.23 20.37
C ILE A 213 -11.55 1.76 20.24
N GLN A 214 -12.45 2.32 21.03
CA GLN A 214 -13.88 2.16 20.80
C GLN A 214 -14.20 2.82 19.44
N MET A 215 -14.38 1.99 18.43
CA MET A 215 -14.98 2.46 17.18
C MET A 215 -16.45 2.74 17.49
N TYR A 216 -16.84 4.00 17.43
CA TYR A 216 -18.25 4.36 17.51
C TYR A 216 -18.99 3.67 16.36
N PRO A 217 -20.20 3.13 16.63
CA PRO A 217 -20.99 2.45 15.63
C PRO A 217 -21.42 3.36 14.48
#